data_60e5adea33f2a84096bb72da9428a0a4
#
_entry.id   60e5adea33f2a84096bb72da9428a0a4
#
_cell.length_a   1.000
_cell.length_b   1.000
_cell.length_c   1.000
_cell.angle_alpha   90.00
_cell.angle_beta   90.00
_cell.angle_gamma   90.00
#
_symmetry.space_group_name_H-M   'P 1'
#
loop_
_entity.id
_entity.type
_entity.pdbx_description
1 polymer ?
#
loop_
_entity_poly.entity_id
_entity_poly.type
_entity_poly.pdbx_seq_one_letter_code
_entity_poly.pdbx_strand_id
1 'polypeptide(L)'
;MLGGEQTSAIFLPGQQAAEQLQYGDMVLAIDGEVVSSFRALEQATQKPEVVVTVWRNDEALDVSVKTAALSGRGIDHAVSWGGALLQNPHREMAAQRGIEPYGVYVAYFSYGSPATRYGLWAGRRIVEIDETPTPDLQAFIDVVTSKQDRASVRIRTVTWNGAVEVITLKLDNQYWPAYELRRSADNGWSRTDFGS
;
A
#
# COMPACT_ATOMS: atom_id res chain seq x y z
N MET A 1 0.09 -28.72 -12.33
CA MET A 1 0.77 -28.14 -11.16
C MET A 1 -0.01 -26.87 -10.80
N LEU A 2 -0.86 -26.98 -9.79
CA LEU A 2 -1.67 -25.85 -9.31
C LEU A 2 -0.80 -25.04 -8.37
N GLY A 3 -0.37 -23.84 -8.81
CA GLY A 3 0.25 -22.86 -7.95
C GLY A 3 -0.81 -22.33 -6.99
N GLY A 4 -0.83 -22.87 -5.77
CA GLY A 4 -1.67 -22.34 -4.71
C GLY A 4 -1.24 -20.93 -4.37
N GLU A 5 -2.12 -19.96 -4.57
CA GLU A 5 -1.95 -18.62 -4.02
C GLU A 5 -1.91 -18.75 -2.49
N GLN A 6 -0.75 -18.50 -1.89
CA GLN A 6 -0.67 -18.39 -0.44
C GLN A 6 -1.36 -17.07 -0.04
N THR A 7 -2.53 -17.21 0.54
CA THR A 7 -3.28 -16.10 1.11
C THR A 7 -2.88 -15.98 2.57
N SER A 8 -2.06 -14.98 2.91
CA SER A 8 -1.80 -14.65 4.31
C SER A 8 -2.92 -13.72 4.79
N ALA A 9 -3.67 -14.11 5.80
CA ALA A 9 -4.65 -13.24 6.41
C ALA A 9 -3.95 -12.33 7.44
N ILE A 10 -4.02 -11.04 7.21
CA ILE A 10 -3.58 -10.01 8.15
C ILE A 10 -4.81 -9.16 8.49
N PHE A 11 -5.06 -8.92 9.76
CA PHE A 11 -6.09 -7.99 10.20
C PHE A 11 -5.62 -6.57 9.92
N LEU A 12 -6.18 -5.94 8.91
CA LEU A 12 -5.83 -4.57 8.51
C LEU A 12 -6.77 -3.56 9.18
N PRO A 13 -6.25 -2.44 9.69
CA PRO A 13 -7.08 -1.30 10.10
C PRO A 13 -7.99 -0.84 8.94
N GLY A 14 -9.23 -0.46 9.26
CA GLY A 14 -10.24 -0.06 8.26
C GLY A 14 -10.97 -1.22 7.57
N GLN A 15 -10.68 -2.48 7.91
CA GLN A 15 -11.47 -3.64 7.51
C GLN A 15 -12.45 -4.03 8.62
N GLN A 16 -13.56 -4.69 8.27
CA GLN A 16 -14.57 -5.10 9.27
C GLN A 16 -13.99 -5.91 10.45
N ALA A 17 -12.87 -6.58 10.25
CA ALA A 17 -12.14 -7.26 11.30
C ALA A 17 -11.59 -6.31 12.37
N ALA A 18 -11.09 -5.14 11.98
CA ALA A 18 -10.55 -4.14 12.91
C ALA A 18 -11.66 -3.44 13.71
N GLU A 19 -12.90 -3.45 13.21
CA GLU A 19 -14.05 -2.89 13.93
C GLU A 19 -14.60 -3.87 14.99
N GLN A 20 -14.36 -5.16 14.84
CA GLN A 20 -14.93 -6.21 15.68
C GLN A 20 -13.90 -6.80 16.66
N LEU A 21 -12.63 -6.92 16.28
CA LEU A 21 -11.53 -7.31 17.16
C LEU A 21 -10.97 -6.10 17.89
N GLN A 22 -10.65 -6.25 19.15
CA GLN A 22 -10.14 -5.17 20.00
C GLN A 22 -8.70 -5.42 20.42
N TYR A 23 -8.01 -4.35 20.73
CA TYR A 23 -6.66 -4.45 21.30
C TYR A 23 -6.72 -5.16 22.66
N GLY A 24 -5.93 -6.22 22.81
CA GLY A 24 -5.95 -7.06 24.02
C GLY A 24 -6.79 -8.32 23.93
N ASP A 25 -7.51 -8.55 22.83
CA ASP A 25 -8.19 -9.83 22.57
C ASP A 25 -7.17 -10.96 22.51
N MET A 26 -7.46 -12.05 23.18
CA MET A 26 -6.67 -13.27 23.09
C MET A 26 -7.42 -14.28 22.20
N VAL A 27 -6.85 -14.62 21.03
CA VAL A 27 -7.44 -15.58 20.11
C VAL A 27 -7.33 -16.99 20.69
N LEU A 28 -8.45 -17.65 20.86
CA LEU A 28 -8.54 -19.02 21.38
C LEU A 28 -8.75 -20.05 20.26
N ALA A 29 -9.68 -19.77 19.33
CA ALA A 29 -10.06 -20.67 18.26
C ALA A 29 -10.45 -19.93 16.99
N ILE A 30 -10.43 -20.61 15.86
CA ILE A 30 -11.01 -20.16 14.59
C ILE A 30 -11.88 -21.27 14.03
N ASP A 31 -13.13 -20.93 13.67
CA ASP A 31 -14.18 -21.89 13.25
C ASP A 31 -14.32 -23.09 14.20
N GLY A 32 -14.13 -22.86 15.51
CA GLY A 32 -14.21 -23.86 16.56
C GLY A 32 -12.93 -24.70 16.75
N GLU A 33 -11.90 -24.52 15.93
CA GLU A 33 -10.61 -25.21 16.08
C GLU A 33 -9.63 -24.35 16.90
N VAL A 34 -9.02 -24.95 17.94
CA VAL A 34 -8.07 -24.25 18.80
C VAL A 34 -6.81 -23.86 18.02
N VAL A 35 -6.46 -22.57 18.10
CA VAL A 35 -5.29 -22.02 17.44
C VAL A 35 -4.19 -21.78 18.47
N SER A 36 -3.10 -22.57 18.40
CA SER A 36 -1.96 -22.50 19.32
C SER A 36 -0.66 -22.00 18.67
N SER A 37 -0.67 -21.74 17.35
CA SER A 37 0.50 -21.28 16.61
C SER A 37 0.11 -20.32 15.50
N PHE A 38 1.06 -19.47 15.11
CA PHE A 38 0.85 -18.56 13.98
C PHE A 38 0.55 -19.28 12.67
N ARG A 39 1.18 -20.43 12.44
CA ARG A 39 0.92 -21.28 11.28
C ARG A 39 -0.50 -21.83 11.25
N ALA A 40 -1.03 -22.25 12.39
CA ALA A 40 -2.41 -22.71 12.49
C ALA A 40 -3.38 -21.55 12.20
N LEU A 41 -3.09 -20.35 12.69
CA LEU A 41 -3.83 -19.13 12.38
C LEU A 41 -3.86 -18.85 10.86
N GLU A 42 -2.69 -18.85 10.21
CA GLU A 42 -2.58 -18.64 8.77
C GLU A 42 -3.37 -19.67 7.96
N GLN A 43 -3.33 -20.94 8.35
CA GLN A 43 -4.07 -22.00 7.68
C GLN A 43 -5.58 -21.86 7.86
N ALA A 44 -6.03 -21.55 9.07
CA ALA A 44 -7.47 -21.41 9.37
C ALA A 44 -8.08 -20.19 8.66
N THR A 45 -7.31 -19.11 8.43
CA THR A 45 -7.77 -17.87 7.82
C THR A 45 -7.70 -17.83 6.28
N GLN A 46 -7.53 -18.98 5.61
CA GLN A 46 -7.54 -19.07 4.13
C GLN A 46 -8.94 -18.96 3.49
N LYS A 47 -9.99 -18.85 4.28
CA LYS A 47 -11.37 -18.66 3.84
C LYS A 47 -11.71 -17.17 3.78
N PRO A 48 -12.69 -16.73 2.95
CA PRO A 48 -13.06 -15.33 2.85
C PRO A 48 -13.72 -14.76 4.12
N GLU A 49 -14.24 -15.61 4.98
CA GLU A 49 -14.84 -15.27 6.27
C GLU A 49 -14.58 -16.39 7.27
N VAL A 50 -14.28 -16.04 8.51
CA VAL A 50 -14.02 -16.99 9.61
C VAL A 50 -14.66 -16.49 10.90
N VAL A 51 -15.01 -17.42 11.79
CA VAL A 51 -15.45 -17.09 13.16
C VAL A 51 -14.25 -17.22 14.09
N VAL A 52 -13.84 -16.10 14.68
CA VAL A 52 -12.74 -16.05 15.64
C VAL A 52 -13.31 -16.03 17.05
N THR A 53 -12.99 -17.07 17.84
CA THR A 53 -13.30 -17.08 19.27
C THR A 53 -12.19 -16.37 20.01
N VAL A 54 -12.52 -15.27 20.68
CA VAL A 54 -11.60 -14.46 21.47
C VAL A 54 -11.96 -14.50 22.95
N TRP A 55 -10.95 -14.36 23.81
CA TRP A 55 -11.11 -14.09 25.22
C TRP A 55 -10.99 -12.59 25.45
N ARG A 56 -12.08 -11.97 25.96
CA ARG A 56 -12.20 -10.54 26.22
C ARG A 56 -12.99 -10.32 27.51
N ASN A 57 -12.50 -9.51 28.43
CA ASN A 57 -13.18 -9.18 29.69
C ASN A 57 -13.70 -10.40 30.47
N ASP A 58 -12.84 -11.42 30.58
CA ASP A 58 -13.15 -12.70 31.25
C ASP A 58 -14.27 -13.56 30.63
N GLU A 59 -14.59 -13.28 29.36
CA GLU A 59 -15.58 -14.04 28.61
C GLU A 59 -15.03 -14.48 27.24
N ALA A 60 -15.48 -15.65 26.76
CA ALA A 60 -15.23 -16.10 25.39
C ALA A 60 -16.33 -15.56 24.47
N LEU A 61 -15.91 -14.88 23.38
CA LEU A 61 -16.81 -14.27 22.41
C LEU A 61 -16.46 -14.76 21.00
N ASP A 62 -17.49 -15.05 20.22
CA ASP A 62 -17.35 -15.39 18.81
C ASP A 62 -17.54 -14.14 17.96
N VAL A 63 -16.55 -13.85 17.13
CA VAL A 63 -16.50 -12.68 16.25
C VAL A 63 -16.38 -13.13 14.81
N SER A 64 -17.36 -12.82 13.97
CA SER A 64 -17.27 -13.09 12.53
C SER A 64 -16.34 -12.06 11.87
N VAL A 65 -15.33 -12.54 11.16
CA VAL A 65 -14.26 -11.73 10.59
C VAL A 65 -14.10 -12.04 9.12
N LYS A 66 -14.17 -11.00 8.27
CA LYS A 66 -13.80 -11.13 6.85
C LYS A 66 -12.30 -11.06 6.70
N THR A 67 -11.74 -12.02 5.99
CA THR A 67 -10.32 -12.08 5.66
C THR A 67 -10.05 -11.30 4.38
N ALA A 68 -8.83 -10.76 4.26
CA ALA A 68 -8.35 -10.13 3.04
C ALA A 68 -7.37 -11.07 2.33
N ALA A 69 -7.64 -11.40 1.07
CA ALA A 69 -6.70 -12.16 0.26
C ALA A 69 -5.45 -11.30 -0.01
N LEU A 70 -4.29 -11.77 0.41
CA LEU A 70 -3.01 -11.17 0.09
C LEU A 70 -2.38 -11.93 -1.07
N SER A 71 -2.22 -11.27 -2.21
CA SER A 71 -1.56 -11.90 -3.35
C SER A 71 -0.05 -11.76 -3.19
N GLY A 72 0.68 -12.89 -3.22
CA GLY A 72 2.15 -12.89 -3.23
C GLY A 72 2.76 -12.51 -4.58
N ARG A 73 2.01 -11.92 -5.49
CA ARG A 73 2.44 -11.65 -6.89
C ARG A 73 3.45 -10.50 -7.03
N GLY A 74 3.75 -9.79 -5.95
CA GLY A 74 4.63 -8.64 -5.99
C GLY A 74 4.00 -7.43 -6.70
N ILE A 75 4.85 -6.49 -7.16
CA ILE A 75 4.43 -5.26 -7.80
C ILE A 75 4.08 -5.56 -9.27
N ASP A 76 2.94 -5.06 -9.72
CA ASP A 76 2.45 -5.14 -11.09
C ASP A 76 2.25 -3.76 -11.74
N HIS A 77 2.34 -2.69 -10.94
CA HIS A 77 2.13 -1.32 -11.36
C HIS A 77 3.09 -0.37 -10.66
N ALA A 78 3.84 0.40 -11.42
CA ALA A 78 4.77 1.41 -10.92
C ALA A 78 4.82 2.64 -11.84
N VAL A 79 5.26 3.77 -11.31
CA VAL A 79 5.44 5.02 -12.04
C VAL A 79 6.83 5.58 -11.77
N SER A 80 7.54 5.97 -12.82
CA SER A 80 8.70 6.84 -12.72
C SER A 80 8.25 8.30 -12.89
N TRP A 81 8.55 9.16 -11.93
CA TRP A 81 8.18 10.56 -11.98
C TRP A 81 9.17 11.41 -11.18
N GLY A 82 9.71 12.46 -11.82
CA GLY A 82 10.71 13.34 -11.20
C GLY A 82 11.97 12.62 -10.68
N GLY A 83 12.27 11.44 -11.22
CA GLY A 83 13.37 10.57 -10.80
C GLY A 83 13.09 9.74 -9.55
N ALA A 84 11.83 9.71 -9.08
CA ALA A 84 11.35 8.76 -8.09
C ALA A 84 10.68 7.56 -8.77
N LEU A 85 10.76 6.38 -8.14
CA LEU A 85 9.95 5.22 -8.46
C LEU A 85 8.83 5.11 -7.44
N LEU A 86 7.61 5.14 -7.95
CA LEU A 86 6.37 5.23 -7.19
C LEU A 86 5.52 3.99 -7.41
N GLN A 87 4.80 3.56 -6.38
CA GLN A 87 3.90 2.41 -6.41
C GLN A 87 2.81 2.54 -5.36
N ASN A 88 1.80 1.69 -5.42
CA ASN A 88 0.87 1.58 -4.31
C ASN A 88 1.61 1.04 -3.06
N PRO A 89 1.26 1.51 -1.86
CA PRO A 89 1.80 0.94 -0.64
C PRO A 89 1.47 -0.55 -0.54
N HIS A 90 2.45 -1.37 -0.18
CA HIS A 90 2.18 -2.77 0.11
C HIS A 90 1.25 -2.91 1.31
N ARG A 91 0.21 -3.74 1.19
CA ARG A 91 -0.74 -4.00 2.28
C ARG A 91 -0.04 -4.56 3.51
N GLU A 92 0.92 -5.46 3.33
CA GLU A 92 1.70 -6.05 4.40
C GLU A 92 2.48 -5.00 5.20
N MET A 93 3.07 -4.02 4.51
CA MET A 93 3.80 -2.93 5.14
C MET A 93 2.87 -1.99 5.92
N ALA A 94 1.70 -1.69 5.37
CA ALA A 94 0.67 -0.89 6.03
C ALA A 94 0.13 -1.62 7.27
N ALA A 95 -0.13 -2.92 7.15
CA ALA A 95 -0.59 -3.77 8.24
C ALA A 95 0.39 -3.83 9.42
N GLN A 96 1.69 -4.02 9.15
CA GLN A 96 2.73 -4.00 10.20
C GLN A 96 2.76 -2.69 10.99
N ARG A 97 2.29 -1.60 10.40
CA ARG A 97 2.24 -0.27 11.00
C ARG A 97 0.88 0.12 11.55
N GLY A 98 -0.13 -0.76 11.42
CA GLY A 98 -1.49 -0.49 11.87
C GLY A 98 -2.15 0.69 11.16
N ILE A 99 -1.81 0.92 9.87
CA ILE A 99 -2.36 2.01 9.06
C ILE A 99 -3.00 1.48 7.78
N GLU A 100 -3.89 2.25 7.19
CA GLU A 100 -4.41 1.95 5.86
C GLU A 100 -3.38 2.16 4.76
N PRO A 101 -3.40 1.36 3.68
CA PRO A 101 -2.55 1.53 2.50
C PRO A 101 -3.06 2.70 1.64
N TYR A 102 -2.95 3.92 2.16
CA TYR A 102 -3.39 5.15 1.50
C TYR A 102 -2.19 5.94 0.96
N GLY A 103 -2.37 6.56 -0.20
CA GLY A 103 -1.36 7.39 -0.85
C GLY A 103 -0.44 6.59 -1.78
N VAL A 104 0.56 7.25 -2.33
CA VAL A 104 1.52 6.69 -3.28
C VAL A 104 2.88 6.54 -2.63
N TYR A 105 3.37 5.32 -2.52
CA TYR A 105 4.63 5.00 -1.85
C TYR A 105 5.82 5.32 -2.74
N VAL A 106 6.78 6.06 -2.20
CA VAL A 106 8.08 6.32 -2.82
C VAL A 106 9.00 5.15 -2.51
N ALA A 107 9.15 4.24 -3.47
CA ALA A 107 9.95 3.02 -3.31
C ALA A 107 11.43 3.29 -3.48
N TYR A 108 11.79 4.19 -4.40
CA TYR A 108 13.17 4.52 -4.74
C TYR A 108 13.26 5.95 -5.29
N PHE A 109 14.45 6.53 -5.27
CA PHE A 109 14.77 7.79 -5.95
C PHE A 109 16.18 7.74 -6.52
N SER A 110 16.38 8.42 -7.63
CA SER A 110 17.69 8.54 -8.27
C SER A 110 18.44 9.77 -7.75
N TYR A 111 19.72 9.62 -7.43
CA TYR A 111 20.56 10.75 -7.03
C TYR A 111 20.69 11.77 -8.17
N GLY A 112 20.66 13.07 -7.81
CA GLY A 112 20.72 14.17 -8.77
C GLY A 112 19.38 14.51 -9.44
N SER A 113 18.35 13.70 -9.20
CA SER A 113 17.00 13.93 -9.74
C SER A 113 16.26 15.08 -9.03
N PRO A 114 15.16 15.59 -9.60
CA PRO A 114 14.24 16.47 -8.91
C PRO A 114 13.78 15.91 -7.56
N ALA A 115 13.44 14.60 -7.49
CA ALA A 115 13.07 13.96 -6.22
C ALA A 115 14.11 14.20 -5.13
N THR A 116 15.39 13.88 -5.38
CA THR A 116 16.47 14.10 -4.42
C THR A 116 16.67 15.56 -4.08
N ARG A 117 16.67 16.41 -5.12
CA ARG A 117 16.96 17.85 -4.95
C ARG A 117 15.93 18.57 -4.10
N TYR A 118 14.66 18.16 -4.18
CA TYR A 118 13.56 18.79 -3.47
C TYR A 118 13.04 17.98 -2.28
N GLY A 119 13.73 16.91 -1.89
CA GLY A 119 13.46 16.19 -0.64
C GLY A 119 12.33 15.15 -0.72
N LEU A 120 12.02 14.62 -1.90
CA LEU A 120 11.12 13.50 -2.03
C LEU A 120 11.89 12.18 -1.82
N TRP A 121 11.91 11.72 -0.56
CA TRP A 121 12.69 10.57 -0.14
C TRP A 121 11.90 9.27 -0.19
N ALA A 122 12.60 8.16 -0.45
CA ALA A 122 12.05 6.81 -0.29
C ALA A 122 11.53 6.58 1.15
N GLY A 123 10.49 5.76 1.27
CA GLY A 123 9.82 5.50 2.54
C GLY A 123 8.69 6.49 2.87
N ARG A 124 8.49 7.53 2.09
CA ARG A 124 7.36 8.46 2.21
C ARG A 124 6.18 8.00 1.36
N ARG A 125 5.00 8.50 1.67
CA ARG A 125 3.81 8.37 0.84
C ARG A 125 3.36 9.76 0.39
N ILE A 126 3.15 9.93 -0.91
CA ILE A 126 2.52 11.13 -1.48
C ILE A 126 1.02 10.95 -1.26
N VAL A 127 0.38 11.93 -0.64
CA VAL A 127 -1.06 11.88 -0.33
C VAL A 127 -1.85 12.98 -1.02
N GLU A 128 -1.15 13.96 -1.60
CA GLU A 128 -1.78 15.09 -2.28
C GLU A 128 -0.79 15.75 -3.25
N ILE A 129 -1.28 16.15 -4.41
CA ILE A 129 -0.56 16.94 -5.43
C ILE A 129 -1.40 18.19 -5.75
N ASP A 130 -0.82 19.40 -5.56
CA ASP A 130 -1.48 20.68 -5.83
C ASP A 130 -2.92 20.73 -5.28
N GLU A 131 -3.08 20.36 -3.99
CA GLU A 131 -4.35 20.33 -3.25
C GLU A 131 -5.34 19.23 -3.71
N THR A 132 -4.93 18.40 -4.68
CA THR A 132 -5.73 17.25 -5.14
C THR A 132 -5.28 15.97 -4.41
N PRO A 133 -6.17 15.28 -3.68
CA PRO A 133 -5.84 14.03 -3.00
C PRO A 133 -5.40 12.94 -3.98
N THR A 134 -4.35 12.20 -3.60
CA THR A 134 -3.82 11.05 -4.35
C THR A 134 -3.88 9.79 -3.49
N PRO A 135 -5.07 9.20 -3.29
CA PRO A 135 -5.27 8.04 -2.43
C PRO A 135 -4.54 6.79 -2.93
N ASP A 136 -4.29 6.70 -4.21
CA ASP A 136 -3.63 5.58 -4.87
C ASP A 136 -2.81 6.05 -6.09
N LEU A 137 -2.12 5.09 -6.72
CA LEU A 137 -1.25 5.37 -7.86
C LEU A 137 -2.02 5.83 -9.12
N GLN A 138 -3.27 5.38 -9.31
CA GLN A 138 -4.07 5.82 -10.45
C GLN A 138 -4.49 7.29 -10.29
N ALA A 139 -5.00 7.67 -9.14
CA ALA A 139 -5.34 9.06 -8.85
C ALA A 139 -4.13 10.00 -8.98
N PHE A 140 -2.93 9.51 -8.59
CA PHE A 140 -1.69 10.25 -8.80
C PHE A 140 -1.39 10.46 -10.30
N ILE A 141 -1.48 9.40 -11.12
CA ILE A 141 -1.25 9.47 -12.58
C ILE A 141 -2.21 10.48 -13.22
N ASP A 142 -3.49 10.43 -12.86
CA ASP A 142 -4.51 11.32 -13.41
C ASP A 142 -4.18 12.80 -13.17
N VAL A 143 -3.62 13.12 -12.00
CA VAL A 143 -3.20 14.49 -11.65
C VAL A 143 -1.91 14.88 -12.38
N VAL A 144 -0.88 14.02 -12.39
CA VAL A 144 0.44 14.40 -12.89
C VAL A 144 0.57 14.35 -14.41
N THR A 145 -0.28 13.60 -15.11
CA THR A 145 -0.29 13.53 -16.57
C THR A 145 -0.50 14.90 -17.24
N SER A 146 -1.24 15.79 -16.60
CA SER A 146 -1.48 17.15 -17.10
C SER A 146 -0.32 18.13 -16.83
N LYS A 147 0.70 17.74 -16.06
CA LYS A 147 1.80 18.64 -15.69
C LYS A 147 2.83 18.74 -16.80
N GLN A 148 3.15 19.96 -17.16
CA GLN A 148 4.14 20.27 -18.20
C GLN A 148 5.57 20.14 -17.65
N ASP A 149 6.54 20.00 -18.56
CA ASP A 149 7.94 20.10 -18.20
C ASP A 149 8.24 21.43 -17.50
N ARG A 150 9.18 21.40 -16.54
CA ARG A 150 9.57 22.54 -15.68
C ARG A 150 8.47 23.13 -14.80
N ALA A 151 7.28 22.53 -14.75
CA ALA A 151 6.26 22.93 -13.78
C ALA A 151 6.76 22.70 -12.35
N SER A 152 6.37 23.62 -11.45
CA SER A 152 6.55 23.44 -10.01
C SER A 152 5.30 22.80 -9.44
N VAL A 153 5.45 21.68 -8.77
CA VAL A 153 4.36 20.85 -8.24
C VAL A 153 4.47 20.82 -6.72
N ARG A 154 3.42 21.19 -6.03
CA ARG A 154 3.32 21.10 -4.57
C ARG A 154 2.89 19.70 -4.18
N ILE A 155 3.67 19.08 -3.30
CA ILE A 155 3.48 17.68 -2.90
C ILE A 155 3.32 17.64 -1.39
N ARG A 156 2.25 17.04 -0.90
CA ARG A 156 2.11 16.67 0.52
C ARG A 156 2.50 15.22 0.68
N THR A 157 3.48 14.98 1.54
CA THR A 157 3.94 13.64 1.88
C THR A 157 3.68 13.32 3.34
N VAL A 158 3.55 12.02 3.63
CA VAL A 158 3.38 11.51 4.99
C VAL A 158 4.35 10.35 5.20
N THR A 159 5.06 10.36 6.32
CA THR A 159 5.88 9.21 6.75
C THR A 159 5.01 8.12 7.35
N TRP A 160 5.60 6.95 7.58
CA TRP A 160 4.91 5.86 8.29
C TRP A 160 4.54 6.20 9.75
N ASN A 161 5.22 7.17 10.36
CA ASN A 161 4.93 7.66 11.72
C ASN A 161 3.87 8.78 11.73
N GLY A 162 3.27 9.10 10.58
CA GLY A 162 2.27 10.15 10.45
C GLY A 162 2.82 11.58 10.33
N ALA A 163 4.14 11.78 10.29
CA ALA A 163 4.71 13.11 10.09
C ALA A 163 4.41 13.61 8.67
N VAL A 164 3.82 14.80 8.58
CA VAL A 164 3.44 15.46 7.33
C VAL A 164 4.52 16.45 6.92
N GLU A 165 4.86 16.45 5.64
CA GLU A 165 5.76 17.43 5.05
C GLU A 165 5.22 17.88 3.69
N VAL A 166 5.34 19.16 3.40
CA VAL A 166 4.98 19.75 2.10
C VAL A 166 6.24 20.24 1.42
N ILE A 167 6.46 19.74 0.22
CA ILE A 167 7.59 20.13 -0.63
C ILE A 167 7.07 20.72 -1.94
N THR A 168 7.90 21.51 -2.61
CA THR A 168 7.63 21.97 -3.98
C THR A 168 8.73 21.42 -4.87
N LEU A 169 8.36 20.53 -5.79
CA LEU A 169 9.25 19.87 -6.72
C LEU A 169 9.11 20.52 -8.10
N LYS A 170 10.23 20.93 -8.70
CA LYS A 170 10.26 21.39 -10.08
C LYS A 170 10.60 20.22 -11.00
N LEU A 171 9.71 19.93 -11.94
CA LEU A 171 9.89 18.86 -12.94
C LEU A 171 11.05 19.16 -13.89
N ASP A 172 11.65 18.11 -14.40
CA ASP A 172 12.66 18.12 -15.45
C ASP A 172 12.47 16.84 -16.28
N ASN A 173 11.41 16.84 -17.10
CA ASN A 173 11.01 15.67 -17.87
C ASN A 173 12.00 15.34 -18.99
N GLN A 174 12.81 16.31 -19.41
CA GLN A 174 13.85 16.09 -20.41
C GLN A 174 14.90 15.09 -19.92
N TYR A 175 15.35 15.19 -18.67
CA TYR A 175 16.35 14.30 -18.08
C TYR A 175 15.75 13.21 -17.22
N TRP A 176 14.54 13.44 -16.70
CA TRP A 176 13.80 12.54 -15.80
C TRP A 176 12.39 12.31 -16.33
N PRO A 177 12.24 11.61 -17.47
CA PRO A 177 10.95 11.42 -18.11
C PRO A 177 9.98 10.67 -17.19
N ALA A 178 8.72 11.06 -17.25
CA ALA A 178 7.66 10.42 -16.54
C ALA A 178 7.07 9.28 -17.37
N TYR A 179 6.91 8.11 -16.76
CA TYR A 179 6.32 6.94 -17.41
C TYR A 179 5.71 5.99 -16.41
N GLU A 180 4.71 5.28 -16.88
CA GLU A 180 4.04 4.19 -16.21
C GLU A 180 4.60 2.84 -16.65
N LEU A 181 4.73 1.92 -15.70
CA LEU A 181 5.06 0.52 -15.93
C LEU A 181 3.90 -0.34 -15.42
N ARG A 182 3.32 -1.15 -16.30
CA ARG A 182 2.29 -2.14 -15.95
C ARG A 182 2.74 -3.53 -16.35
N ARG A 183 2.50 -4.48 -15.47
CA ARG A 183 2.74 -5.89 -15.72
C ARG A 183 1.43 -6.58 -16.07
N SER A 184 1.38 -7.23 -17.23
CA SER A 184 0.27 -8.13 -17.60
C SER A 184 0.69 -9.60 -17.42
N ALA A 185 -0.31 -10.48 -17.27
CA ALA A 185 -0.06 -11.91 -17.14
C ALA A 185 0.60 -12.50 -18.40
N ASP A 186 0.24 -12.00 -19.58
CA ASP A 186 0.60 -12.58 -20.88
C ASP A 186 1.80 -11.91 -21.55
N ASN A 187 1.98 -10.59 -21.35
CA ASN A 187 2.95 -9.77 -22.10
C ASN A 187 4.13 -9.22 -21.30
N GLY A 188 4.24 -9.58 -20.00
CA GLY A 188 5.28 -9.04 -19.14
C GLY A 188 5.06 -7.55 -18.81
N TRP A 189 6.14 -6.77 -18.72
CA TRP A 189 6.08 -5.34 -18.41
C TRP A 189 5.88 -4.51 -19.68
N SER A 190 4.92 -3.61 -19.64
CA SER A 190 4.70 -2.55 -20.64
C SER A 190 5.06 -1.20 -20.04
N ARG A 191 5.51 -0.27 -20.91
CA ARG A 191 5.82 1.11 -20.55
C ARG A 191 4.93 2.06 -21.36
N THR A 192 4.39 3.07 -20.68
CA THR A 192 3.64 4.17 -21.30
C THR A 192 4.22 5.49 -20.79
N ASP A 193 4.75 6.31 -21.69
CA ASP A 193 5.29 7.63 -21.36
C ASP A 193 4.17 8.66 -21.24
N PHE A 194 4.31 9.61 -20.30
CA PHE A 194 3.38 10.74 -20.11
C PHE A 194 4.12 12.00 -19.64
N GLY A 195 3.47 13.16 -19.65
CA GLY A 195 4.04 14.40 -19.15
C GLY A 195 5.12 15.00 -20.06
N SER A 196 4.84 15.09 -21.34
CA SER A 196 5.69 15.78 -22.35
C SER A 196 5.60 17.30 -22.25
#